data_5944f8d4d7f3a4f9b8c1a9144691fef4
#
_entry.id   5944f8d4d7f3a4f9b8c1a9144691fef4
#
_cell.length_a   1.000
_cell.length_b   1.000
_cell.length_c   1.000
_cell.angle_alpha   90.00
_cell.angle_beta   90.00
_cell.angle_gamma   90.00
#
_symmetry.space_group_name_H-M   'P 1'
#
loop_
_entity.id
_entity.type
_entity.pdbx_description
1 polymer ?
#
loop_
_entity_poly.entity_id
_entity_poly.type
_entity_poly.pdbx_seq_one_letter_code
_entity_poly.pdbx_strand_id
1 'polypeptide(L)'
;MHKLLLVLAMLLSASSLFAQTPGQAPVGSVDRGYKAYMQYQCYTCHGTIGQGGGAAGPRIAPNPSPWAAFELQMRKPRMDMPAYREPFVSAQEVADMYAYLTSIKASPAPKDIPLLKFE
;
A
#
# COMPACT_ATOMS: atom_id res chain seq x y z
N MET A 1 -15.83 36.33 35.89
CA MET A 1 -14.79 36.45 34.85
C MET A 1 -14.00 35.16 34.68
N HIS A 2 -13.68 34.38 35.72
CA HIS A 2 -12.91 33.13 35.62
C HIS A 2 -13.62 31.96 34.86
N LYS A 3 -14.95 31.90 34.91
CA LYS A 3 -15.73 30.84 34.24
C LYS A 3 -15.80 31.00 32.71
N LEU A 4 -15.68 32.23 32.20
CA LEU A 4 -15.69 32.53 30.78
C LEU A 4 -14.36 32.16 30.11
N LEU A 5 -13.24 32.30 30.82
CA LEU A 5 -11.91 31.92 30.33
C LEU A 5 -11.70 30.42 30.21
N LEU A 6 -12.34 29.60 31.09
CA LEU A 6 -12.25 28.15 31.03
C LEU A 6 -13.03 27.55 29.84
N VAL A 7 -14.13 28.17 29.44
CA VAL A 7 -14.93 27.71 28.27
C VAL A 7 -14.20 28.04 26.98
N LEU A 8 -13.50 29.15 26.90
CA LEU A 8 -12.73 29.53 25.70
C LEU A 8 -11.49 28.64 25.49
N ALA A 9 -10.89 28.13 26.58
CA ALA A 9 -9.74 27.22 26.50
C ALA A 9 -10.12 25.81 26.04
N MET A 10 -11.36 25.37 26.24
CA MET A 10 -11.85 24.04 25.78
C MET A 10 -12.21 24.00 24.31
N LEU A 11 -12.40 25.13 23.65
CA LEU A 11 -12.79 25.18 22.23
C LEU A 11 -11.59 25.19 21.25
N LEU A 12 -10.35 25.28 21.77
CA LEU A 12 -9.14 25.25 20.92
C LEU A 12 -8.49 23.87 20.78
N SER A 13 -9.05 22.81 21.34
CA SER A 13 -8.44 21.49 21.37
C SER A 13 -9.17 20.47 20.49
N ALA A 14 -9.47 20.79 19.25
CA ALA A 14 -9.86 19.74 18.31
C ALA A 14 -9.84 20.27 16.87
N SER A 15 -8.81 20.06 16.15
CA SER A 15 -8.88 19.74 14.72
C SER A 15 -7.45 19.68 14.17
N SER A 16 -6.69 18.66 14.56
CA SER A 16 -5.61 18.19 13.71
C SER A 16 -6.26 17.43 12.55
N LEU A 17 -6.85 18.16 11.62
CA LEU A 17 -7.14 17.64 10.29
C LEU A 17 -5.79 17.29 9.68
N PHE A 18 -5.47 16.01 9.61
CA PHE A 18 -4.37 15.52 8.79
C PHE A 18 -4.66 15.90 7.35
N ALA A 19 -4.15 17.02 6.91
CA ALA A 19 -4.16 17.42 5.51
C ALA A 19 -3.28 16.40 4.75
N GLN A 20 -3.90 15.44 4.10
CA GLN A 20 -3.19 14.53 3.21
C GLN A 20 -2.71 15.34 2.01
N THR A 21 -1.42 15.30 1.75
CA THR A 21 -0.84 15.91 0.54
C THR A 21 -1.41 15.20 -0.68
N PRO A 22 -1.98 15.90 -1.68
CA PRO A 22 -2.49 15.28 -2.89
C PRO A 22 -1.42 14.39 -3.53
N GLY A 23 -1.78 13.15 -3.84
CA GLY A 23 -0.87 12.18 -4.46
C GLY A 23 -0.05 11.32 -3.49
N GLN A 24 -0.12 11.58 -2.19
CA GLN A 24 0.51 10.73 -1.18
C GLN A 24 -0.45 9.61 -0.74
N ALA A 25 0.09 8.40 -0.57
CA ALA A 25 -0.70 7.29 -0.04
C ALA A 25 -1.20 7.59 1.37
N PRO A 26 -2.45 7.24 1.71
CA PRO A 26 -2.92 7.23 3.09
C PRO A 26 -2.03 6.34 3.96
N VAL A 27 -2.02 6.59 5.27
CA VAL A 27 -1.28 5.75 6.20
C VAL A 27 -1.85 4.34 6.18
N GLY A 28 -1.01 3.36 5.80
CA GLY A 28 -1.35 1.94 5.74
C GLY A 28 -0.58 1.13 6.78
N SER A 29 -1.10 -0.06 7.07
CA SER A 29 -0.46 -1.05 7.94
C SER A 29 0.11 -2.20 7.11
N VAL A 30 1.39 -2.50 7.29
CA VAL A 30 2.06 -3.60 6.59
C VAL A 30 1.40 -4.95 6.88
N ASP A 31 1.08 -5.22 8.15
CA ASP A 31 0.48 -6.50 8.57
C ASP A 31 -0.94 -6.67 8.01
N ARG A 32 -1.77 -5.63 8.06
CA ARG A 32 -3.09 -5.68 7.43
C ARG A 32 -2.99 -5.78 5.93
N GLY A 33 -2.03 -5.09 5.33
CA GLY A 33 -1.76 -5.14 3.90
C GLY A 33 -1.36 -6.53 3.41
N TYR A 34 -0.50 -7.23 4.14
CA TYR A 34 -0.18 -8.62 3.86
C TYR A 34 -1.44 -9.50 3.89
N LYS A 35 -2.25 -9.38 4.95
CA LYS A 35 -3.49 -10.14 5.08
C LYS A 35 -4.46 -9.87 3.94
N ALA A 36 -4.67 -8.59 3.58
CA ALA A 36 -5.52 -8.20 2.47
C ALA A 36 -4.97 -8.71 1.12
N TYR A 37 -3.66 -8.62 0.90
CA TYR A 37 -3.00 -9.13 -0.30
C TYR A 37 -3.22 -10.62 -0.50
N MET A 38 -3.15 -11.40 0.57
CA MET A 38 -3.43 -12.84 0.55
C MET A 38 -4.93 -13.12 0.42
N GLN A 39 -5.78 -12.41 1.14
CA GLN A 39 -7.24 -12.57 1.12
C GLN A 39 -7.83 -12.33 -0.27
N TYR A 40 -7.37 -11.26 -0.94
CA TYR A 40 -7.83 -10.90 -2.28
C TYR A 40 -7.07 -11.61 -3.41
N GLN A 41 -6.25 -12.61 -3.05
CA GLN A 41 -5.54 -13.51 -3.97
C GLN A 41 -4.60 -12.79 -4.95
N CYS A 42 -4.07 -11.63 -4.60
CA CYS A 42 -3.12 -10.88 -5.43
C CYS A 42 -1.87 -11.73 -5.76
N TYR A 43 -1.50 -12.61 -4.83
CA TYR A 43 -0.35 -13.49 -4.96
C TYR A 43 -0.44 -14.48 -6.12
N THR A 44 -1.65 -14.83 -6.59
CA THR A 44 -1.83 -15.80 -7.67
C THR A 44 -1.23 -15.32 -9.00
N CYS A 45 -1.25 -14.01 -9.23
CA CYS A 45 -0.67 -13.38 -10.41
C CYS A 45 0.66 -12.68 -10.11
N HIS A 46 0.76 -12.01 -8.96
CA HIS A 46 1.91 -11.15 -8.63
C HIS A 46 2.97 -11.82 -7.75
N GLY A 47 2.75 -13.08 -7.33
CA GLY A 47 3.63 -13.79 -6.40
C GLY A 47 3.43 -13.36 -4.94
N THR A 48 3.88 -14.17 -4.00
CA THR A 48 3.60 -14.01 -2.56
C THR A 48 4.17 -12.73 -1.94
N ILE A 49 5.20 -12.17 -2.53
CA ILE A 49 5.83 -10.89 -2.12
C ILE A 49 5.85 -9.87 -3.26
N GLY A 50 4.94 -9.98 -4.23
CA GLY A 50 4.86 -9.04 -5.33
C GLY A 50 6.02 -9.14 -6.34
N GLN A 51 6.77 -10.25 -6.32
CA GLN A 51 7.93 -10.47 -7.19
C GLN A 51 7.59 -10.67 -8.66
N GLY A 52 6.32 -10.86 -8.98
CA GLY A 52 5.83 -11.21 -10.30
C GLY A 52 5.70 -12.72 -10.48
N GLY A 53 4.86 -13.12 -11.41
CA GLY A 53 4.56 -14.51 -11.75
C GLY A 53 4.76 -14.85 -13.23
N GLY A 54 5.73 -14.26 -13.90
CA GLY A 54 5.97 -14.46 -15.32
C GLY A 54 4.80 -13.94 -16.17
N ALA A 55 4.15 -14.82 -16.95
CA ALA A 55 3.03 -14.45 -17.81
C ALA A 55 1.75 -14.09 -17.04
N ALA A 56 1.62 -14.47 -15.77
CA ALA A 56 0.40 -14.25 -14.99
C ALA A 56 0.25 -12.82 -14.49
N GLY A 57 1.36 -12.14 -14.16
CA GLY A 57 1.32 -10.76 -13.69
C GLY A 57 2.70 -10.15 -13.51
N PRO A 58 2.82 -8.83 -13.67
CA PRO A 58 4.10 -8.16 -13.52
C PRO A 58 4.57 -8.11 -12.07
N ARG A 59 5.87 -7.85 -11.90
CA ARG A 59 6.42 -7.48 -10.60
C ARG A 59 5.80 -6.15 -10.13
N ILE A 60 5.38 -6.11 -8.87
CA ILE A 60 4.80 -4.93 -8.23
C ILE A 60 5.50 -4.56 -6.90
N ALA A 61 6.50 -5.33 -6.49
CA ALA A 61 7.37 -5.02 -5.36
C ALA A 61 8.84 -5.37 -5.72
N PRO A 62 9.82 -4.69 -5.11
CA PRO A 62 9.71 -3.74 -3.99
C PRO A 62 9.17 -2.37 -4.38
N ASN A 63 9.24 -1.88 -5.51
CA ASN A 63 8.89 -0.53 -5.90
C ASN A 63 7.53 -0.51 -6.63
N PRO A 64 6.39 -0.50 -5.90
CA PRO A 64 5.10 -0.34 -6.54
C PRO A 64 5.02 1.00 -7.29
N SER A 65 4.13 1.07 -8.28
CA SER A 65 3.85 2.34 -8.96
C SER A 65 3.43 3.43 -7.96
N PRO A 66 3.62 4.72 -8.26
CA PRO A 66 3.16 5.79 -7.39
C PRO A 66 1.70 5.62 -6.98
N TRP A 67 1.36 6.03 -5.75
CA TRP A 67 0.05 5.79 -5.13
C TRP A 67 -1.15 6.00 -6.06
N ALA A 68 -1.24 7.16 -6.72
CA ALA A 68 -2.37 7.46 -7.59
C ALA A 68 -2.52 6.46 -8.76
N ALA A 69 -1.40 5.99 -9.32
CA ALA A 69 -1.41 4.99 -10.39
C ALA A 69 -1.74 3.60 -9.84
N PHE A 70 -1.26 3.27 -8.63
CA PHE A 70 -1.58 2.02 -7.95
C PHE A 70 -3.07 1.94 -7.63
N GLU A 71 -3.63 2.96 -7.00
CA GLU A 71 -5.05 3.04 -6.66
C GLU A 71 -5.93 2.98 -7.90
N LEU A 72 -5.58 3.73 -8.95
CA LEU A 72 -6.30 3.69 -10.22
C LEU A 72 -6.29 2.28 -10.82
N GLN A 73 -5.14 1.59 -10.82
CA GLN A 73 -5.01 0.23 -11.31
C GLN A 73 -5.87 -0.76 -10.50
N MET A 74 -5.97 -0.58 -9.19
CA MET A 74 -6.83 -1.39 -8.35
C MET A 74 -8.33 -1.18 -8.66
N ARG A 75 -8.75 0.06 -8.90
CA ARG A 75 -10.16 0.44 -9.11
C ARG A 75 -10.63 0.26 -10.55
N LYS A 76 -9.76 0.57 -11.50
CA LYS A 76 -10.02 0.52 -12.95
C LYS A 76 -8.82 -0.14 -13.65
N PRO A 77 -8.65 -1.46 -13.46
CA PRO A 77 -7.48 -2.14 -13.98
C PRO A 77 -7.43 -2.12 -15.50
N ARG A 78 -6.21 -2.16 -16.00
CA ARG A 78 -5.92 -2.47 -17.40
C ARG A 78 -5.60 -3.97 -17.53
N MET A 79 -5.82 -4.52 -18.72
CA MET A 79 -5.59 -5.93 -19.03
C MET A 79 -6.47 -6.88 -18.19
N ASP A 80 -5.98 -8.05 -17.86
CA ASP A 80 -6.75 -9.15 -17.24
C ASP A 80 -6.83 -9.07 -15.71
N MET A 81 -6.29 -8.02 -15.09
CA MET A 81 -6.38 -7.83 -13.65
C MET A 81 -7.82 -7.57 -13.22
N PRO A 82 -8.36 -8.27 -12.22
CA PRO A 82 -9.70 -7.99 -11.71
C PRO A 82 -9.81 -6.62 -11.04
N ALA A 83 -11.00 -6.01 -11.12
CA ALA A 83 -11.26 -4.73 -10.49
C ALA A 83 -11.63 -4.90 -9.00
N TYR A 84 -10.89 -4.30 -8.12
CA TYR A 84 -11.13 -4.28 -6.67
C TYR A 84 -11.90 -3.01 -6.31
N ARG A 85 -13.22 -3.04 -6.48
CA ARG A 85 -14.10 -1.88 -6.33
C ARG A 85 -14.61 -1.75 -4.89
N GLU A 86 -14.92 -0.51 -4.47
CA GLU A 86 -15.76 -0.31 -3.30
C GLU A 86 -17.21 -0.81 -3.60
N PRO A 87 -17.92 -1.33 -2.61
CA PRO A 87 -17.57 -1.46 -1.19
C PRO A 87 -16.83 -2.76 -0.83
N PHE A 88 -16.44 -3.60 -1.82
CA PHE A 88 -15.84 -4.91 -1.56
C PHE A 88 -14.41 -4.82 -1.02
N VAL A 89 -13.65 -3.82 -1.47
CA VAL A 89 -12.29 -3.52 -1.00
C VAL A 89 -12.23 -2.05 -0.65
N SER A 90 -12.14 -1.75 0.63
CA SER A 90 -12.11 -0.37 1.14
C SER A 90 -10.86 0.40 0.71
N ALA A 91 -10.92 1.73 0.75
CA ALA A 91 -9.76 2.58 0.49
C ALA A 91 -8.62 2.30 1.49
N GLN A 92 -8.95 1.98 2.75
CA GLN A 92 -7.95 1.63 3.75
C GLN A 92 -7.23 0.32 3.43
N GLU A 93 -7.94 -0.70 2.97
CA GLU A 93 -7.31 -1.97 2.56
C GLU A 93 -6.38 -1.78 1.36
N VAL A 94 -6.74 -0.92 0.42
CA VAL A 94 -5.85 -0.57 -0.71
C VAL A 94 -4.59 0.15 -0.20
N ALA A 95 -4.72 1.09 0.75
CA ALA A 95 -3.59 1.77 1.37
C ALA A 95 -2.72 0.79 2.20
N ASP A 96 -3.33 -0.15 2.90
CA ASP A 96 -2.62 -1.19 3.65
C ASP A 96 -1.83 -2.11 2.69
N MET A 97 -2.42 -2.57 1.59
CA MET A 97 -1.72 -3.35 0.56
C MET A 97 -0.56 -2.57 -0.06
N TYR A 98 -0.73 -1.28 -0.30
CA TYR A 98 0.35 -0.42 -0.79
C TYR A 98 1.50 -0.33 0.21
N ALA A 99 1.19 -0.15 1.51
CA ALA A 99 2.19 -0.15 2.58
C ALA A 99 2.94 -1.49 2.66
N TYR A 100 2.25 -2.62 2.52
CA TYR A 100 2.87 -3.93 2.47
C TYR A 100 3.85 -4.04 1.29
N LEU A 101 3.43 -3.75 0.07
CA LEU A 101 4.27 -3.86 -1.12
C LEU A 101 5.48 -2.92 -1.06
N THR A 102 5.31 -1.74 -0.49
CA THR A 102 6.40 -0.77 -0.28
C THR A 102 7.41 -1.26 0.78
N SER A 103 6.97 -2.06 1.74
CA SER A 103 7.84 -2.60 2.80
C SER A 103 8.76 -3.73 2.32
N ILE A 104 8.46 -4.34 1.18
CA ILE A 104 9.26 -5.44 0.62
C ILE A 104 10.64 -4.92 0.22
N LYS A 105 11.67 -5.58 0.72
CA LYS A 105 13.05 -5.24 0.37
C LYS A 105 13.43 -5.82 -0.98
N ALA A 106 14.26 -5.10 -1.71
CA ALA A 106 14.86 -5.61 -2.94
C ALA A 106 15.72 -6.84 -2.65
N SER A 107 15.64 -7.85 -3.52
CA SER A 107 16.59 -8.97 -3.46
C SER A 107 18.01 -8.46 -3.72
N PRO A 108 19.03 -9.07 -3.10
CA PRO A 108 20.41 -8.75 -3.41
C PRO A 108 20.71 -8.98 -4.90
N ALA A 109 21.61 -8.19 -5.46
CA ALA A 109 22.04 -8.43 -6.84
C ALA A 109 22.75 -9.80 -6.95
N PRO A 110 22.67 -10.49 -8.08
CA PRO A 110 23.28 -11.83 -8.24
C PRO A 110 24.77 -11.86 -7.85
N LYS A 111 25.51 -10.79 -8.16
CA LYS A 111 26.94 -10.64 -7.78
C LYS A 111 27.18 -10.60 -6.27
N ASP A 112 26.16 -10.27 -5.47
CA ASP A 112 26.24 -10.13 -4.03
C ASP A 112 25.78 -11.41 -3.30
N ILE A 113 25.34 -12.41 -4.05
CA ILE A 113 24.93 -13.72 -3.51
C ILE A 113 26.12 -14.68 -3.55
N PRO A 114 26.67 -15.07 -2.37
CA PRO A 114 27.89 -15.91 -2.33
C PRO A 114 27.77 -17.20 -3.12
N LEU A 115 26.62 -17.86 -3.10
CA LEU A 115 26.33 -19.12 -3.80
C LEU A 115 26.28 -19.00 -5.33
N LEU A 116 26.20 -17.79 -5.88
CA LEU A 116 26.18 -17.54 -7.33
C LEU A 116 27.53 -17.07 -7.88
N LYS A 117 28.58 -17.07 -7.05
CA LYS A 117 29.96 -16.82 -7.49
C LYS A 117 30.52 -18.12 -8.07
N PHE A 118 30.52 -18.22 -9.37
CA PHE A 118 31.21 -19.31 -10.08
C PHE A 118 32.68 -18.87 -10.30
N GLU A 119 33.61 -19.69 -9.84
CA GLU A 119 35.05 -19.56 -10.14
C GLU A 119 35.34 -20.05 -11.55
#